data_bd79dea95b7489e86fc2470268468dee
#
_entry.id   bd79dea95b7489e86fc2470268468dee
#
_cell.length_a   1.000
_cell.length_b   1.000
_cell.length_c   1.000
_cell.angle_alpha   90.00
_cell.angle_beta   90.00
_cell.angle_gamma   90.00
#
_symmetry.space_group_name_H-M   'P 1'
#
loop_
_entity.id
_entity.type
_entity.pdbx_description
1 polymer ?
#
loop_
_entity_poly.entity_id
_entity_poly.type
_entity_poly.pdbx_seq_one_letter_code
_entity_poly.pdbx_strand_id
1 'polypeptide(L)'
;MKRQFPICVVLATLLMISCGEKKQATSLETKPQTTAQMTIPESPDTLLSTGRRNIFLVGRRELPGLFVERSYFPPGYKSNPHSHNGNLNITVITGSFNLVFTNNTDSTADAKVYGPGSFIIIPANKVHFEWFTENTLMDITGIGPLNTMSLSIIRSSK
;
A
#
# COMPACT_ATOMS: atom_id res chain seq x y z
N MET A 1 50.53 -78.29 30.04
CA MET A 1 50.25 -77.84 28.67
C MET A 1 49.23 -76.70 28.71
N LYS A 2 49.68 -75.46 28.65
CA LYS A 2 48.84 -74.26 28.65
C LYS A 2 48.93 -73.60 27.25
N ARG A 3 47.85 -73.62 26.51
CA ARG A 3 47.77 -72.95 25.24
C ARG A 3 47.30 -71.48 25.52
N GLN A 4 48.15 -70.53 25.15
CA GLN A 4 47.85 -69.13 25.14
C GLN A 4 47.24 -68.80 23.75
N PHE A 5 46.08 -68.18 23.77
CA PHE A 5 45.45 -67.54 22.59
C PHE A 5 45.82 -66.08 22.56
N PRO A 6 46.28 -65.52 21.47
CA PRO A 6 46.47 -64.07 21.39
C PRO A 6 45.14 -63.34 21.17
N ILE A 7 44.93 -62.30 21.98
CA ILE A 7 43.81 -61.38 21.85
C ILE A 7 44.09 -60.46 20.67
N CYS A 8 43.34 -60.62 19.59
CA CYS A 8 43.27 -59.62 18.51
C CYS A 8 42.44 -58.43 18.96
N VAL A 9 43.11 -57.34 19.25
CA VAL A 9 42.48 -56.04 19.49
C VAL A 9 42.12 -55.46 18.12
N VAL A 10 40.86 -55.53 17.73
CA VAL A 10 40.34 -54.84 16.56
C VAL A 10 40.01 -53.41 16.98
N LEU A 11 40.87 -52.48 16.54
CA LEU A 11 40.66 -51.05 16.74
C LEU A 11 39.63 -50.58 15.69
N ALA A 12 38.38 -50.49 16.09
CA ALA A 12 37.32 -49.91 15.29
C ALA A 12 37.46 -48.41 15.30
N THR A 13 38.02 -47.84 14.24
CA THR A 13 38.02 -46.39 14.00
C THR A 13 36.64 -45.97 13.54
N LEU A 14 35.91 -45.33 14.45
CA LEU A 14 34.60 -44.72 14.17
C LEU A 14 34.83 -43.43 13.38
N LEU A 15 34.65 -43.47 12.07
CA LEU A 15 34.59 -42.29 11.21
C LEU A 15 33.27 -41.58 11.47
N MET A 16 33.31 -40.52 12.26
CA MET A 16 32.22 -39.58 12.40
C MET A 16 32.10 -38.76 11.10
N ILE A 17 31.21 -39.17 10.20
CA ILE A 17 30.83 -38.36 9.06
C ILE A 17 29.87 -37.29 9.63
N SER A 18 30.44 -36.13 9.94
CA SER A 18 29.67 -34.93 10.24
C SER A 18 29.06 -34.43 8.94
N CYS A 19 27.79 -34.77 8.71
CA CYS A 19 26.98 -34.21 7.66
C CYS A 19 26.60 -32.77 8.09
N GLY A 20 27.51 -31.83 7.82
CA GLY A 20 27.22 -30.41 7.95
C GLY A 20 26.23 -30.00 6.86
N GLU A 21 24.94 -29.92 7.20
CA GLU A 21 23.95 -29.19 6.40
C GLU A 21 24.40 -27.74 6.25
N LYS A 22 25.06 -27.45 5.15
CA LYS A 22 25.22 -26.06 4.70
C LYS A 22 23.85 -25.57 4.34
N LYS A 23 23.19 -24.85 5.27
CA LYS A 23 22.09 -23.95 4.93
C LYS A 23 22.63 -23.00 3.87
N GLN A 24 22.31 -23.31 2.62
CA GLN A 24 22.52 -22.42 1.50
C GLN A 24 21.63 -21.22 1.75
N ALA A 25 22.19 -20.15 2.30
CA ALA A 25 21.54 -18.86 2.32
C ALA A 25 21.30 -18.52 0.85
N THR A 26 20.05 -18.65 0.41
CA THR A 26 19.59 -18.12 -0.87
C THR A 26 19.79 -16.62 -0.78
N SER A 27 20.91 -16.13 -1.26
CA SER A 27 21.08 -14.71 -1.50
C SER A 27 20.00 -14.34 -2.51
N LEU A 28 19.01 -13.61 -2.06
CA LEU A 28 18.13 -12.87 -2.97
C LEU A 28 19.07 -11.91 -3.71
N GLU A 29 19.57 -12.33 -4.87
CA GLU A 29 20.16 -11.42 -5.81
C GLU A 29 19.08 -10.41 -6.16
N THR A 30 19.10 -9.29 -5.45
CA THR A 30 18.35 -8.11 -5.84
C THR A 30 19.00 -7.65 -7.14
N LYS A 31 18.47 -8.16 -8.26
CA LYS A 31 18.77 -7.64 -9.58
C LYS A 31 18.67 -6.11 -9.46
N PRO A 32 19.71 -5.33 -9.84
CA PRO A 32 19.61 -3.89 -9.77
C PRO A 32 18.35 -3.49 -10.52
N GLN A 33 17.37 -2.99 -9.80
CA GLN A 33 16.19 -2.42 -10.41
C GLN A 33 16.73 -1.22 -11.17
N THR A 34 16.84 -1.35 -12.48
CA THR A 34 17.15 -0.21 -13.35
C THR A 34 16.15 0.84 -12.93
N THR A 35 16.65 1.94 -12.39
CA THR A 35 15.85 3.12 -12.10
C THR A 35 15.33 3.56 -13.46
N ALA A 36 14.23 3.00 -13.92
CA ALA A 36 13.48 3.56 -15.01
C ALA A 36 13.16 4.96 -14.50
N GLN A 37 13.84 5.94 -15.07
CA GLN A 37 13.53 7.34 -14.82
C GLN A 37 12.08 7.49 -15.24
N MET A 38 11.19 7.46 -14.23
CA MET A 38 9.77 7.52 -14.44
C MET A 38 9.47 8.95 -14.85
N THR A 39 9.54 9.20 -16.15
CA THR A 39 9.02 10.42 -16.75
C THR A 39 7.54 10.44 -16.40
N ILE A 40 7.14 11.36 -15.55
CA ILE A 40 5.74 11.60 -15.25
C ILE A 40 5.10 11.99 -16.58
N PRO A 41 4.15 11.23 -17.11
CA PRO A 41 3.45 11.63 -18.32
C PRO A 41 2.87 13.02 -18.13
N GLU A 42 3.17 13.96 -19.01
CA GLU A 42 2.66 15.34 -18.93
C GLU A 42 1.15 15.41 -19.15
N SER A 43 0.56 14.34 -19.69
CA SER A 43 -0.86 14.29 -19.96
C SER A 43 -1.63 13.80 -18.74
N PRO A 44 -2.52 14.63 -18.17
CA PRO A 44 -3.47 14.13 -17.17
C PRO A 44 -4.38 13.11 -17.84
N ASP A 45 -4.39 11.89 -17.33
CA ASP A 45 -5.25 10.84 -17.85
C ASP A 45 -6.74 11.20 -17.73
N THR A 46 -7.08 12.05 -16.77
CA THR A 46 -8.46 12.44 -16.54
C THR A 46 -8.55 13.81 -15.84
N LEU A 47 -9.11 14.79 -16.55
CA LEU A 47 -9.61 16.02 -15.95
C LEU A 47 -11.10 15.82 -15.65
N LEU A 48 -11.46 15.76 -14.38
CA LEU A 48 -12.85 15.67 -13.96
C LEU A 48 -13.51 17.06 -13.96
N SER A 49 -14.83 17.13 -14.15
CA SER A 49 -15.63 18.37 -14.09
C SER A 49 -15.48 19.13 -12.74
N THR A 50 -15.03 18.43 -11.72
CA THR A 50 -14.73 18.98 -10.38
C THR A 50 -13.39 19.69 -10.29
N GLY A 51 -12.57 19.69 -11.36
CA GLY A 51 -11.21 20.19 -11.37
C GLY A 51 -10.16 19.22 -10.81
N ARG A 52 -10.58 18.06 -10.30
CA ARG A 52 -9.67 16.97 -9.93
C ARG A 52 -8.98 16.42 -11.17
N ARG A 53 -7.71 16.12 -11.05
CA ARG A 53 -6.90 15.50 -12.11
C ARG A 53 -6.19 14.26 -11.55
N ASN A 54 -6.18 13.19 -12.33
CA ASN A 54 -5.54 11.93 -11.96
C ASN A 54 -4.55 11.52 -13.04
N ILE A 55 -3.42 10.97 -12.63
CA ILE A 55 -2.42 10.36 -13.49
C ILE A 55 -2.12 8.98 -12.89
N PHE A 56 -2.26 7.92 -13.68
CA PHE A 56 -1.87 6.59 -13.25
C PHE A 56 -0.37 6.39 -13.48
N LEU A 57 0.39 6.28 -12.39
CA LEU A 57 1.83 6.02 -12.43
C LEU A 57 2.12 4.52 -12.60
N VAL A 58 1.28 3.67 -12.00
CA VAL A 58 1.37 2.21 -12.08
C VAL A 58 -0.03 1.65 -12.17
N GLY A 59 -0.25 0.70 -13.04
CA GLY A 59 -1.53 -0.02 -13.17
C GLY A 59 -2.74 0.89 -13.30
N ARG A 60 -3.90 0.35 -12.97
CA ARG A 60 -5.17 1.09 -12.95
C ARG A 60 -6.05 0.53 -11.84
N ARG A 61 -6.84 1.39 -11.23
CA ARG A 61 -7.73 1.02 -10.11
C ARG A 61 -8.81 0.00 -10.51
N GLU A 62 -9.21 -0.03 -11.77
CA GLU A 62 -10.24 -0.93 -12.30
C GLU A 62 -9.71 -2.33 -12.64
N LEU A 63 -8.38 -2.49 -12.76
CA LEU A 63 -7.73 -3.75 -13.14
C LEU A 63 -7.16 -4.48 -11.92
N PRO A 64 -7.04 -5.81 -11.97
CA PRO A 64 -6.37 -6.57 -10.91
C PRO A 64 -4.91 -6.15 -10.74
N GLY A 65 -4.44 -6.08 -9.50
CA GLY A 65 -3.04 -5.81 -9.15
C GLY A 65 -2.82 -4.44 -8.53
N LEU A 66 -1.55 -4.12 -8.33
CA LEU A 66 -1.12 -2.85 -7.75
C LEU A 66 -1.46 -1.69 -8.68
N PHE A 67 -2.03 -0.63 -8.13
CA PHE A 67 -2.10 0.65 -8.80
C PHE A 67 -1.49 1.76 -7.94
N VAL A 68 -0.92 2.76 -8.59
CA VAL A 68 -0.49 4.02 -8.00
C VAL A 68 -1.07 5.14 -8.85
N GLU A 69 -1.91 5.95 -8.24
CA GLU A 69 -2.56 7.10 -8.86
C GLU A 69 -2.06 8.37 -8.17
N ARG A 70 -1.51 9.30 -8.94
CA ARG A 70 -1.22 10.64 -8.48
C ARG A 70 -2.42 11.53 -8.75
N SER A 71 -2.98 12.08 -7.68
CA SER A 71 -4.21 12.87 -7.74
C SER A 71 -3.96 14.29 -7.27
N TYR A 72 -4.42 15.23 -8.08
CA TYR A 72 -4.48 16.65 -7.76
C TYR A 72 -5.91 17.04 -7.39
N PHE A 73 -6.07 17.74 -6.29
CA PHE A 73 -7.34 18.26 -5.80
C PHE A 73 -7.26 19.78 -5.68
N PRO A 74 -8.17 20.54 -6.32
CA PRO A 74 -8.24 21.97 -6.18
C PRO A 74 -8.86 22.37 -4.83
N PRO A 75 -8.64 23.62 -4.38
CA PRO A 75 -9.34 24.18 -3.24
C PRO A 75 -10.85 24.11 -3.44
N GLY A 76 -11.58 23.81 -2.36
CA GLY A 76 -13.04 23.70 -2.38
C GLY A 76 -13.57 22.35 -2.87
N TYR A 77 -12.73 21.45 -3.35
CA TYR A 77 -13.16 20.08 -3.62
C TYR A 77 -13.60 19.40 -2.32
N LYS A 78 -14.77 18.77 -2.35
CA LYS A 78 -15.32 17.95 -1.26
C LYS A 78 -15.98 16.72 -1.87
N SER A 79 -15.65 15.54 -1.37
CA SER A 79 -16.33 14.31 -1.76
C SER A 79 -17.65 14.13 -1.01
N ASN A 80 -18.54 13.33 -1.59
CA ASN A 80 -19.64 12.75 -0.84
C ASN A 80 -19.13 11.61 0.05
N PRO A 81 -19.84 11.24 1.12
CA PRO A 81 -19.51 10.07 1.91
C PRO A 81 -19.48 8.82 1.03
N HIS A 82 -18.40 8.07 1.14
CA HIS A 82 -18.19 6.87 0.34
C HIS A 82 -17.27 5.87 1.08
N SER A 83 -17.18 4.67 0.55
CA SER A 83 -16.23 3.66 0.99
C SER A 83 -15.64 2.93 -0.21
N HIS A 84 -14.60 2.15 0.02
CA HIS A 84 -13.95 1.34 -1.01
C HIS A 84 -13.93 -0.13 -0.57
N ASN A 85 -13.99 -1.06 -1.51
CA ASN A 85 -13.91 -2.50 -1.24
C ASN A 85 -12.50 -2.99 -0.84
N GLY A 86 -11.48 -2.12 -0.96
CA GLY A 86 -10.09 -2.39 -0.57
C GLY A 86 -9.50 -1.26 0.24
N ASN A 87 -8.36 -1.51 0.88
CA ASN A 87 -7.60 -0.47 1.56
C ASN A 87 -6.99 0.51 0.55
N LEU A 88 -6.98 1.79 0.90
CA LEU A 88 -6.20 2.81 0.22
C LEU A 88 -5.07 3.28 1.12
N ASN A 89 -3.89 3.40 0.53
CA ASN A 89 -2.72 4.02 1.16
C ASN A 89 -2.50 5.37 0.46
N ILE A 90 -2.49 6.43 1.24
CA ILE A 90 -2.39 7.80 0.75
C ILE A 90 -1.13 8.44 1.29
N THR A 91 -0.33 9.02 0.40
CA THR A 91 0.80 9.88 0.78
C THR A 91 0.52 11.29 0.32
N VAL A 92 0.49 12.25 1.25
CA VAL A 92 0.35 13.66 0.93
C VAL A 92 1.70 14.20 0.48
N ILE A 93 1.76 14.74 -0.74
CA ILE A 93 2.98 15.32 -1.33
C ILE A 93 3.03 16.81 -1.05
N THR A 94 1.93 17.52 -1.35
CA THR A 94 1.79 18.96 -1.07
C THR A 94 0.36 19.27 -0.64
N GLY A 95 0.15 20.42 0.02
CA GLY A 95 -1.17 20.87 0.47
C GLY A 95 -1.66 20.18 1.72
N SER A 96 -2.98 20.13 1.90
CA SER A 96 -3.62 19.56 3.09
C SER A 96 -4.80 18.65 2.73
N PHE A 97 -4.81 17.48 3.36
CA PHE A 97 -5.85 16.46 3.21
C PHE A 97 -6.69 16.41 4.48
N ASN A 98 -7.93 16.89 4.42
CA ASN A 98 -8.87 16.82 5.53
C ASN A 98 -9.73 15.57 5.36
N LEU A 99 -9.74 14.70 6.37
CA LEU A 99 -10.40 13.40 6.35
C LEU A 99 -11.22 13.19 7.60
N VAL A 100 -12.44 12.68 7.44
CA VAL A 100 -13.30 12.24 8.54
C VAL A 100 -13.97 10.90 8.22
N PHE A 101 -14.04 10.01 9.19
CA PHE A 101 -14.71 8.72 9.07
C PHE A 101 -16.15 8.82 9.60
N THR A 102 -17.08 9.26 8.76
CA THR A 102 -18.50 9.40 9.06
C THR A 102 -19.32 9.36 7.78
N ASN A 103 -20.62 9.06 7.91
CA ASN A 103 -21.60 9.21 6.84
C ASN A 103 -22.39 10.53 6.91
N ASN A 104 -22.13 11.35 7.92
CA ASN A 104 -22.77 12.65 8.11
C ASN A 104 -21.83 13.78 7.67
N THR A 105 -22.13 14.43 6.54
CA THR A 105 -21.31 15.51 5.97
C THR A 105 -21.30 16.81 6.79
N ASP A 106 -22.20 16.93 7.75
CA ASP A 106 -22.28 18.09 8.65
C ASP A 106 -21.40 17.88 9.91
N SER A 107 -20.97 16.63 10.15
CA SER A 107 -20.12 16.28 11.30
C SER A 107 -18.66 16.27 10.92
N THR A 108 -17.97 17.36 11.22
CA THR A 108 -16.51 17.49 11.00
C THR A 108 -15.72 17.51 12.31
N ALA A 109 -16.36 17.26 13.45
CA ALA A 109 -15.73 17.37 14.77
C ALA A 109 -14.53 16.44 14.94
N ASP A 110 -14.60 15.24 14.36
CA ASP A 110 -13.52 14.23 14.42
C ASP A 110 -12.60 14.26 13.19
N ALA A 111 -12.68 15.31 12.39
CA ALA A 111 -11.84 15.45 11.21
C ALA A 111 -10.37 15.62 11.60
N LYS A 112 -9.52 14.97 10.83
CA LYS A 112 -8.07 15.11 10.93
C LYS A 112 -7.53 15.78 9.68
N VAL A 113 -6.54 16.65 9.87
CA VAL A 113 -5.82 17.33 8.80
C VAL A 113 -4.44 16.70 8.66
N TYR A 114 -4.11 16.29 7.45
CA TYR A 114 -2.84 15.66 7.12
C TYR A 114 -2.09 16.55 6.13
N GLY A 115 -0.88 16.97 6.52
CA GLY A 115 0.02 17.77 5.69
C GLY A 115 1.04 16.93 4.92
N PRO A 116 1.96 17.59 4.19
CA PRO A 116 3.00 16.94 3.40
C PRO A 116 3.84 15.95 4.23
N GLY A 117 4.14 14.79 3.63
CA GLY A 117 4.85 13.68 4.28
C GLY A 117 3.96 12.77 5.11
N SER A 118 2.68 13.09 5.31
CA SER A 118 1.75 12.19 6.00
C SER A 118 1.46 10.96 5.16
N PHE A 119 1.43 9.79 5.82
CA PHE A 119 0.99 8.52 5.25
C PHE A 119 -0.26 8.05 5.99
N ILE A 120 -1.34 7.80 5.25
CA ILE A 120 -2.66 7.50 5.79
C ILE A 120 -3.17 6.20 5.18
N ILE A 121 -3.75 5.33 5.99
CA ILE A 121 -4.48 4.16 5.52
C ILE A 121 -5.97 4.41 5.70
N ILE A 122 -6.73 4.33 4.60
CA ILE A 122 -8.18 4.27 4.63
C ILE A 122 -8.57 2.79 4.54
N PRO A 123 -9.13 2.21 5.61
CA PRO A 123 -9.50 0.80 5.62
C PRO A 123 -10.64 0.49 4.65
N ALA A 124 -10.61 -0.74 4.10
CA ALA A 124 -11.71 -1.26 3.29
C ALA A 124 -13.06 -1.12 4.00
N ASN A 125 -14.08 -0.78 3.25
CA ASN A 125 -15.48 -0.62 3.70
C ASN A 125 -15.69 0.45 4.79
N LYS A 126 -14.67 1.24 5.12
CA LYS A 126 -14.80 2.32 6.10
C LYS A 126 -15.36 3.56 5.41
N VAL A 127 -16.56 3.97 5.83
CA VAL A 127 -17.20 5.18 5.30
C VAL A 127 -16.43 6.41 5.73
N HIS A 128 -16.15 7.28 4.78
CA HIS A 128 -15.44 8.53 4.97
C HIS A 128 -15.84 9.56 3.92
N PHE A 129 -15.46 10.79 4.15
CA PHE A 129 -15.37 11.83 3.13
C PHE A 129 -14.18 12.74 3.41
N GLU A 130 -13.75 13.43 2.37
CA GLU A 130 -12.61 14.35 2.42
C GLU A 130 -12.94 15.68 1.77
N TRP A 131 -12.18 16.72 2.14
CA TRP A 131 -12.22 18.01 1.49
C TRP A 131 -10.84 18.67 1.50
N PHE A 132 -10.67 19.65 0.62
CA PHE A 132 -9.42 20.34 0.38
C PHE A 132 -9.60 21.84 0.45
N THR A 133 -8.79 22.50 1.26
CA THR A 133 -8.82 23.97 1.43
C THR A 133 -7.79 24.67 0.57
N GLU A 134 -6.86 23.94 0.03
CA GLU A 134 -5.78 24.40 -0.84
C GLU A 134 -5.45 23.36 -1.92
N ASN A 135 -4.61 23.76 -2.89
CA ASN A 135 -4.12 22.85 -3.90
C ASN A 135 -3.36 21.69 -3.24
N THR A 136 -3.86 20.48 -3.41
CA THR A 136 -3.31 19.30 -2.76
C THR A 136 -2.93 18.24 -3.79
N LEU A 137 -1.70 17.72 -3.69
CA LEU A 137 -1.17 16.63 -4.48
C LEU A 137 -0.94 15.44 -3.58
N MET A 138 -1.45 14.27 -3.97
CA MET A 138 -1.33 13.02 -3.21
C MET A 138 -1.04 11.85 -4.15
N ASP A 139 -0.31 10.85 -3.64
CA ASP A 139 -0.26 9.53 -4.23
C ASP A 139 -1.26 8.61 -3.50
N ILE A 140 -2.09 7.96 -4.27
CA ILE A 140 -3.09 6.99 -3.81
C ILE A 140 -2.69 5.62 -4.35
N THR A 141 -2.44 4.69 -3.44
CA THR A 141 -2.01 3.33 -3.78
C THR A 141 -2.99 2.31 -3.23
N GLY A 142 -3.27 1.29 -4.01
CA GLY A 142 -4.14 0.19 -3.62
C GLY A 142 -3.95 -1.04 -4.48
N ILE A 143 -4.77 -2.03 -4.20
CA ILE A 143 -4.87 -3.25 -5.01
C ILE A 143 -6.23 -3.24 -5.70
N GLY A 144 -6.22 -3.29 -7.02
CA GLY A 144 -7.41 -3.38 -7.85
C GLY A 144 -7.88 -4.82 -8.08
N PRO A 145 -9.12 -5.01 -8.52
CA PRO A 145 -10.09 -3.97 -8.87
C PRO A 145 -10.66 -3.26 -7.63
N LEU A 146 -10.57 -1.95 -7.63
CA LEU A 146 -11.06 -1.11 -6.54
C LEU A 146 -12.33 -0.37 -6.95
N ASN A 147 -13.40 -0.63 -6.24
CA ASN A 147 -14.69 0.02 -6.43
C ASN A 147 -14.95 1.05 -5.34
N THR A 148 -15.57 2.16 -5.72
CA THR A 148 -16.08 3.18 -4.80
C THR A 148 -17.58 3.03 -4.65
N MET A 149 -18.04 2.89 -3.42
CA MET A 149 -19.45 2.81 -3.07
C MET A 149 -19.87 4.15 -2.48
N SER A 150 -20.60 4.96 -3.27
CA SER A 150 -21.16 6.23 -2.80
C SER A 150 -22.37 5.99 -1.92
N LEU A 151 -22.46 6.69 -0.80
CA LEU A 151 -23.63 6.69 0.07
C LEU A 151 -24.52 7.87 -0.27
N SER A 152 -25.82 7.62 -0.41
CA SER A 152 -26.81 8.70 -0.53
C SER A 152 -26.75 9.52 0.76
N ILE A 153 -26.65 10.84 0.61
CA ILE A 153 -26.70 11.75 1.75
C ILE A 153 -28.12 11.67 2.32
N ILE A 154 -28.28 11.08 3.49
CA ILE A 154 -29.51 11.21 4.26
C ILE A 154 -29.46 12.61 4.87
N ARG A 155 -30.07 13.58 4.17
CA ARG A 155 -30.34 14.89 4.78
C ARG A 155 -31.47 14.68 5.79
N SER A 156 -31.16 14.82 7.09
CA SER A 156 -32.19 14.92 8.07
C SER A 156 -33.00 16.18 7.73
N SER A 157 -34.25 15.99 7.29
CA SER A 157 -35.21 17.07 7.19
C SER A 157 -35.39 17.65 8.60
N LYS A 158 -35.01 18.91 8.77
CA LYS A 158 -35.40 19.71 9.94
C LYS A 158 -36.88 20.02 9.88
#